data_138205544afb912fa391e90efdc2e844
#
_entry.id   138205544afb912fa391e90efdc2e844
#
_cell.length_a   1.000
_cell.length_b   1.000
_cell.length_c   1.000
_cell.angle_alpha   90.00
_cell.angle_beta   90.00
_cell.angle_gamma   90.00
#
_symmetry.space_group_name_H-M   'P 1'
#
loop_
_entity.id
_entity.type
_entity.pdbx_description
1 polymer ?
#
loop_
_entity_poly.entity_id
_entity_poly.type
_entity_poly.pdbx_seq_one_letter_code
_entity_poly.pdbx_strand_id
1 'polypeptide(L)'
;MAKRLDLKDVNIYYGAFHAVSNVSLSVPPRSVTAFIGPSGCGKSTVLRTLNRMHEVIPGAYVKGSVLLDGDDIYGSGVDPVSVRKTIGMVFQRPNPFPTMSIRDNVVAGLKLQGVRNKKTLEETAERSLKGANLWNEVKDRLDKPGGGLSGGQQQRLCIARAIAVQPDVLLMDEPCSALGPISTLAIEDLISELKQDFTIVIVTHNMQQAARVSDQTAFFNLEATGKPGQLVEIDDTEKIFSNPTQKATEDYISGRFG
;
A
#
# COMPACT_ATOMS: atom_id res chain seq x y z
N MET A 1 -10.68 -4.57 12.04
CA MET A 1 -11.15 -3.16 12.06
C MET A 1 -9.98 -2.28 11.67
N ALA A 2 -10.23 -1.19 10.92
CA ALA A 2 -9.14 -0.27 10.54
C ALA A 2 -8.34 0.21 11.75
N LYS A 3 -7.02 0.15 11.67
CA LYS A 3 -6.10 0.47 12.76
C LYS A 3 -5.17 1.61 12.40
N ARG A 4 -4.72 2.34 13.43
CA ARG A 4 -3.73 3.40 13.31
C ARG A 4 -2.34 2.80 13.14
N LEU A 5 -1.51 3.42 12.32
CA LEU A 5 -0.07 3.15 12.24
C LEU A 5 0.72 4.37 12.73
N ASP A 6 1.72 4.12 13.57
CA ASP A 6 2.66 5.15 14.02
C ASP A 6 4.10 4.69 13.77
N LEU A 7 4.89 5.55 13.16
CA LEU A 7 6.34 5.39 13.05
C LEU A 7 7.01 6.35 14.03
N LYS A 8 8.01 5.86 14.78
CA LYS A 8 8.79 6.66 15.73
C LYS A 8 10.27 6.44 15.50
N ASP A 9 10.94 7.49 15.03
CA ASP A 9 12.39 7.54 14.78
C ASP A 9 12.89 6.37 13.92
N VAL A 10 12.11 6.02 12.88
CA VAL A 10 12.35 4.85 12.04
C VAL A 10 13.52 5.11 11.11
N ASN A 11 14.53 4.25 11.21
CA ASN A 11 15.70 4.20 10.34
C ASN A 11 15.77 2.84 9.67
N ILE A 12 15.97 2.80 8.35
CA ILE A 12 15.90 1.59 7.56
C ILE A 12 17.23 1.34 6.85
N TYR A 13 17.71 0.10 6.95
CA TYR A 13 19.02 -0.30 6.43
C TYR A 13 18.92 -1.54 5.54
N TYR A 14 19.80 -1.61 4.55
CA TYR A 14 20.09 -2.79 3.76
C TYR A 14 21.60 -3.09 3.89
N GLY A 15 21.96 -4.02 4.79
CA GLY A 15 23.35 -4.20 5.19
C GLY A 15 23.93 -2.93 5.79
N ALA A 16 25.01 -2.42 5.21
CA ALA A 16 25.64 -1.16 5.63
C ALA A 16 24.99 0.10 5.02
N PHE A 17 24.10 -0.06 4.04
CA PHE A 17 23.45 1.07 3.38
C PHE A 17 22.28 1.59 4.21
N HIS A 18 22.37 2.87 4.64
CA HIS A 18 21.30 3.57 5.34
C HIS A 18 20.35 4.16 4.30
N ALA A 19 19.24 3.50 4.06
CA ALA A 19 18.30 3.83 2.99
C ALA A 19 17.33 4.97 3.35
N VAL A 20 16.85 5.00 4.60
CA VAL A 20 15.91 6.01 5.11
C VAL A 20 16.26 6.35 6.54
N SER A 21 16.26 7.63 6.89
CA SER A 21 16.63 8.12 8.21
C SER A 21 15.48 8.85 8.91
N ASN A 22 15.35 8.55 10.20
CA ASN A 22 14.59 9.31 11.20
C ASN A 22 13.15 9.66 10.78
N VAL A 23 12.38 8.68 10.30
CA VAL A 23 10.98 8.89 9.91
C VAL A 23 10.08 8.75 11.13
N SER A 24 9.35 9.82 11.46
CA SER A 24 8.29 9.83 12.47
C SER A 24 7.02 10.38 11.84
N LEU A 25 5.97 9.58 11.77
CA LEU A 25 4.66 9.97 11.22
C LEU A 25 3.54 9.09 11.82
N SER A 26 2.32 9.57 11.63
CA SER A 26 1.11 8.87 12.05
C SER A 26 0.15 8.75 10.89
N VAL A 27 -0.40 7.55 10.68
CA VAL A 27 -1.44 7.24 9.70
C VAL A 27 -2.75 7.01 10.46
N PRO A 28 -3.73 7.92 10.35
CA PRO A 28 -5.01 7.77 11.03
C PRO A 28 -5.81 6.56 10.51
N PRO A 29 -6.64 5.92 11.37
CA PRO A 29 -7.51 4.85 10.91
C PRO A 29 -8.57 5.37 9.93
N ARG A 30 -8.99 4.52 8.97
CA ARG A 30 -10.01 4.85 7.95
C ARG A 30 -9.69 6.11 7.15
N SER A 31 -8.44 6.28 6.81
CA SER A 31 -7.94 7.38 5.98
C SER A 31 -6.97 6.87 4.92
N VAL A 32 -6.71 7.69 3.95
CA VAL A 32 -5.66 7.47 2.95
C VAL A 32 -4.51 8.42 3.21
N THR A 33 -3.32 7.89 3.50
CA THR A 33 -2.07 8.67 3.56
C THR A 33 -1.24 8.39 2.32
N ALA A 34 -0.95 9.42 1.53
CA ALA A 34 -0.10 9.31 0.36
C ALA A 34 1.37 9.62 0.69
N PHE A 35 2.29 8.80 0.21
CA PHE A 35 3.73 9.06 0.21
C PHE A 35 4.14 9.55 -1.17
N ILE A 36 4.59 10.79 -1.29
CA ILE A 36 5.06 11.43 -2.52
C ILE A 36 6.55 11.80 -2.40
N GLY A 37 7.19 12.07 -3.52
CA GLY A 37 8.59 12.49 -3.59
C GLY A 37 9.32 11.88 -4.79
N PRO A 38 10.57 12.31 -5.06
CA PRO A 38 11.35 11.83 -6.20
C PRO A 38 11.66 10.33 -6.13
N SER A 39 12.02 9.74 -7.27
CA SER A 39 12.44 8.35 -7.33
C SER A 39 13.69 8.12 -6.47
N GLY A 40 13.73 6.99 -5.76
CA GLY A 40 14.88 6.63 -4.93
C GLY A 40 14.92 7.25 -3.52
N CYS A 41 14.00 8.15 -3.14
CA CYS A 41 13.97 8.75 -1.81
C CYS A 41 13.42 7.83 -0.69
N GLY A 42 13.18 6.55 -0.98
CA GLY A 42 12.84 5.55 0.05
C GLY A 42 11.36 5.32 0.34
N LYS A 43 10.41 5.92 -0.39
CA LYS A 43 8.95 5.74 -0.17
C LYS A 43 8.51 4.28 -0.11
N SER A 44 8.84 3.50 -1.14
CA SER A 44 8.51 2.07 -1.18
C SER A 44 9.27 1.26 -0.12
N THR A 45 10.45 1.72 0.30
CA THR A 45 11.20 1.14 1.41
C THR A 45 10.44 1.34 2.72
N VAL A 46 9.99 2.57 3.01
CA VAL A 46 9.14 2.85 4.18
C VAL A 46 7.86 2.04 4.10
N LEU A 47 7.16 2.05 2.95
CA LEU A 47 5.92 1.30 2.77
C LEU A 47 6.10 -0.19 3.12
N ARG A 48 7.14 -0.85 2.59
CA ARG A 48 7.44 -2.27 2.84
C ARG A 48 7.88 -2.56 4.27
N THR A 49 8.34 -1.56 4.99
CA THR A 49 8.67 -1.66 6.42
C THR A 49 7.40 -1.77 7.27
N LEU A 50 6.29 -1.15 6.85
CA LEU A 50 5.03 -1.18 7.59
C LEU A 50 4.41 -2.59 7.71
N ASN A 51 4.79 -3.54 6.85
CA ASN A 51 4.34 -4.94 6.95
C ASN A 51 5.52 -5.94 7.01
N ARG A 52 6.71 -5.47 7.30
CA ARG A 52 7.94 -6.28 7.41
C ARG A 52 8.36 -6.97 6.09
N MET A 53 7.85 -6.49 4.94
CA MET A 53 8.24 -7.06 3.64
C MET A 53 9.70 -6.73 3.25
N HIS A 54 10.30 -5.66 3.80
CA HIS A 54 11.71 -5.35 3.54
C HIS A 54 12.65 -6.45 4.08
N GLU A 55 12.27 -7.19 5.13
CA GLU A 55 13.04 -8.28 5.72
C GLU A 55 13.25 -9.49 4.79
N VAL A 56 12.53 -9.59 3.67
CA VAL A 56 12.78 -10.62 2.64
C VAL A 56 14.10 -10.38 1.90
N ILE A 57 14.67 -9.17 2.05
CA ILE A 57 15.98 -8.83 1.51
C ILE A 57 17.03 -9.16 2.58
N PRO A 58 18.00 -10.07 2.30
CA PRO A 58 19.02 -10.42 3.28
C PRO A 58 19.80 -9.20 3.78
N GLY A 59 19.95 -9.10 5.11
CA GLY A 59 20.64 -8.00 5.76
C GLY A 59 19.80 -6.73 5.93
N ALA A 60 18.52 -6.73 5.56
CA ALA A 60 17.64 -5.61 5.84
C ALA A 60 17.22 -5.60 7.32
N TYR A 61 17.24 -4.42 7.94
CA TYR A 61 16.77 -4.24 9.32
C TYR A 61 16.26 -2.81 9.55
N VAL A 62 15.53 -2.65 10.65
CA VAL A 62 14.92 -1.38 11.09
C VAL A 62 15.41 -1.04 12.49
N LYS A 63 15.62 0.25 12.74
CA LYS A 63 15.75 0.83 14.09
C LYS A 63 14.61 1.81 14.29
N GLY A 64 14.24 2.06 15.53
CA GLY A 64 13.03 2.81 15.89
C GLY A 64 11.85 1.86 16.07
N SER A 65 10.62 2.38 16.08
CA SER A 65 9.42 1.58 16.32
C SER A 65 8.37 1.81 15.24
N VAL A 66 7.71 0.73 14.81
CA VAL A 66 6.52 0.78 13.95
C VAL A 66 5.37 0.15 14.73
N LEU A 67 4.38 0.98 15.05
CA LEU A 67 3.30 0.60 15.94
C LEU A 67 1.98 0.46 15.18
N LEU A 68 1.26 -0.63 15.42
CA LEU A 68 -0.11 -0.86 14.94
C LEU A 68 -1.05 -0.79 16.16
N ASP A 69 -1.83 0.28 16.28
CA ASP A 69 -2.64 0.59 17.48
C ASP A 69 -1.84 0.54 18.81
N GLY A 70 -0.57 0.96 18.75
CA GLY A 70 0.33 0.98 19.91
C GLY A 70 1.19 -0.27 20.08
N ASP A 71 0.90 -1.36 19.40
CA ASP A 71 1.67 -2.60 19.44
C ASP A 71 2.82 -2.56 18.44
N ASP A 72 4.06 -2.76 18.90
CA ASP A 72 5.24 -2.77 18.03
C ASP A 72 5.27 -4.02 17.15
N ILE A 73 5.14 -3.85 15.83
CA ILE A 73 5.17 -4.96 14.87
C ILE A 73 6.56 -5.62 14.74
N TYR A 74 7.62 -4.99 15.31
CA TYR A 74 8.98 -5.53 15.40
C TYR A 74 9.31 -6.04 16.81
N GLY A 75 8.32 -6.04 17.71
CA GLY A 75 8.48 -6.51 19.08
C GLY A 75 8.97 -7.96 19.17
N SER A 76 9.61 -8.29 20.29
CA SER A 76 10.12 -9.66 20.53
C SER A 76 8.97 -10.68 20.43
N GLY A 77 9.16 -11.73 19.62
CA GLY A 77 8.16 -12.80 19.43
C GLY A 77 7.03 -12.47 18.45
N VAL A 78 6.99 -11.29 17.85
CA VAL A 78 6.00 -10.97 16.81
C VAL A 78 6.33 -11.70 15.51
N ASP A 79 5.42 -12.57 15.06
CA ASP A 79 5.56 -13.31 13.81
C ASP A 79 5.31 -12.42 12.58
N PRO A 80 6.27 -12.28 11.64
CA PRO A 80 6.09 -11.50 10.42
C PRO A 80 4.90 -11.96 9.56
N VAL A 81 4.56 -13.25 9.60
CA VAL A 81 3.41 -13.77 8.84
C VAL A 81 2.10 -13.24 9.41
N SER A 82 1.99 -13.13 10.72
CA SER A 82 0.83 -12.54 11.39
C SER A 82 0.70 -11.05 11.06
N VAL A 83 1.80 -10.30 11.04
CA VAL A 83 1.82 -8.89 10.61
C VAL A 83 1.31 -8.75 9.18
N ARG A 84 1.79 -9.58 8.24
CA ARG A 84 1.40 -9.53 6.81
C ARG A 84 -0.05 -9.96 6.55
N LYS A 85 -0.68 -10.70 7.46
CA LYS A 85 -2.13 -10.96 7.43
C LYS A 85 -2.94 -9.73 7.81
N THR A 86 -2.45 -8.99 8.79
CA THR A 86 -3.11 -7.79 9.33
C THR A 86 -2.88 -6.57 8.45
N ILE A 87 -1.71 -6.48 7.81
CA ILE A 87 -1.30 -5.38 6.93
C ILE A 87 -1.07 -5.95 5.51
N GLY A 88 -2.11 -5.87 4.70
CA GLY A 88 -2.10 -6.35 3.31
C GLY A 88 -1.30 -5.43 2.38
N MET A 89 -0.89 -5.95 1.22
CA MET A 89 -0.12 -5.19 0.24
C MET A 89 -0.58 -5.45 -1.20
N VAL A 90 -0.70 -4.37 -1.96
CA VAL A 90 -0.91 -4.35 -3.41
C VAL A 90 0.37 -3.78 -4.04
N PHE A 91 0.93 -4.52 -4.99
CA PHE A 91 2.20 -4.17 -5.63
C PHE A 91 1.99 -3.30 -6.87
N GLN A 92 3.05 -2.61 -7.27
CA GLN A 92 3.09 -1.74 -8.44
C GLN A 92 2.71 -2.49 -9.73
N ARG A 93 3.26 -3.68 -9.93
CA ARG A 93 2.87 -4.54 -11.05
C ARG A 93 1.84 -5.56 -10.57
N PRO A 94 0.70 -5.68 -11.28
CA PRO A 94 -0.26 -6.73 -10.96
C PRO A 94 0.44 -8.10 -10.92
N ASN A 95 0.18 -8.85 -9.87
CA ASN A 95 0.81 -10.15 -9.63
C ASN A 95 -0.21 -11.24 -9.28
N PRO A 96 -1.28 -11.41 -10.08
CA PRO A 96 -2.16 -12.54 -9.88
C PRO A 96 -1.37 -13.85 -10.08
N PHE A 97 -1.82 -14.92 -9.45
CA PHE A 97 -1.32 -16.26 -9.78
C PHE A 97 -1.86 -16.62 -11.17
N PRO A 98 -1.03 -16.66 -12.22
CA PRO A 98 -1.52 -16.61 -13.60
C PRO A 98 -2.30 -17.84 -14.03
N THR A 99 -1.96 -19.00 -13.48
CA THR A 99 -2.59 -20.29 -13.77
C THR A 99 -3.77 -20.62 -12.85
N MET A 100 -3.89 -19.91 -11.72
CA MET A 100 -5.04 -20.08 -10.83
C MET A 100 -6.26 -19.39 -11.38
N SER A 101 -7.45 -19.94 -11.08
CA SER A 101 -8.71 -19.30 -11.44
C SER A 101 -8.86 -17.92 -10.78
N ILE A 102 -9.75 -17.08 -11.32
CA ILE A 102 -10.07 -15.78 -10.73
C ILE A 102 -10.54 -15.97 -9.29
N ARG A 103 -11.46 -16.92 -9.04
CA ARG A 103 -11.94 -17.27 -7.70
C ARG A 103 -10.79 -17.68 -6.78
N ASP A 104 -9.94 -18.59 -7.22
CA ASP A 104 -8.84 -19.12 -6.41
C ASP A 104 -7.78 -18.07 -6.09
N ASN A 105 -7.55 -17.12 -7.00
CA ASN A 105 -6.70 -15.98 -6.72
C ASN A 105 -7.21 -15.17 -5.51
N VAL A 106 -8.51 -14.86 -5.49
CA VAL A 106 -9.11 -14.07 -4.39
C VAL A 106 -8.99 -14.79 -3.06
N VAL A 107 -9.31 -16.07 -3.01
CA VAL A 107 -9.37 -16.83 -1.74
C VAL A 107 -8.06 -17.53 -1.38
N ALA A 108 -6.98 -17.29 -2.12
CA ALA A 108 -5.70 -17.94 -1.88
C ALA A 108 -5.20 -17.76 -0.44
N GLY A 109 -5.29 -16.55 0.10
CA GLY A 109 -4.90 -16.23 1.48
C GLY A 109 -5.70 -17.00 2.52
N LEU A 110 -7.02 -17.16 2.32
CA LEU A 110 -7.88 -17.93 3.22
C LEU A 110 -7.54 -19.42 3.18
N LYS A 111 -7.28 -19.95 1.98
CA LYS A 111 -6.86 -21.36 1.82
C LYS A 111 -5.55 -21.64 2.55
N LEU A 112 -4.58 -20.70 2.50
CA LEU A 112 -3.32 -20.79 3.24
C LEU A 112 -3.54 -20.74 4.76
N GLN A 113 -4.56 -20.02 5.23
CA GLN A 113 -4.96 -19.99 6.64
C GLN A 113 -5.74 -21.24 7.07
N GLY A 114 -5.95 -22.20 6.20
CA GLY A 114 -6.62 -23.45 6.52
C GLY A 114 -8.14 -23.43 6.32
N VAL A 115 -8.73 -22.36 5.79
CA VAL A 115 -10.17 -22.32 5.46
C VAL A 115 -10.47 -23.30 4.34
N ARG A 116 -11.37 -24.26 4.59
CA ARG A 116 -11.75 -25.31 3.64
C ARG A 116 -13.24 -25.32 3.30
N ASN A 117 -14.06 -24.56 4.07
CA ASN A 117 -15.49 -24.50 3.82
C ASN A 117 -15.77 -23.82 2.48
N LYS A 118 -16.34 -24.57 1.52
CA LYS A 118 -16.61 -24.12 0.16
C LYS A 118 -17.52 -22.90 0.13
N LYS A 119 -18.59 -22.92 0.92
CA LYS A 119 -19.55 -21.80 1.01
C LYS A 119 -18.87 -20.53 1.46
N THR A 120 -18.07 -20.59 2.52
CA THR A 120 -17.31 -19.45 3.03
C THR A 120 -16.35 -18.87 1.98
N LEU A 121 -15.66 -19.75 1.23
CA LEU A 121 -14.75 -19.31 0.17
C LEU A 121 -15.48 -18.65 -1.00
N GLU A 122 -16.65 -19.18 -1.42
CA GLU A 122 -17.47 -18.61 -2.48
C GLU A 122 -18.03 -17.23 -2.08
N GLU A 123 -18.63 -17.14 -0.88
CA GLU A 123 -19.15 -15.87 -0.35
C GLU A 123 -18.05 -14.81 -0.20
N THR A 124 -16.85 -15.22 0.23
CA THR A 124 -15.73 -14.29 0.34
C THR A 124 -15.22 -13.86 -1.04
N ALA A 125 -15.14 -14.77 -2.01
CA ALA A 125 -14.75 -14.43 -3.37
C ALA A 125 -15.71 -13.40 -3.98
N GLU A 126 -17.02 -13.64 -3.89
CA GLU A 126 -18.04 -12.72 -4.39
C GLU A 126 -17.96 -11.34 -3.70
N ARG A 127 -17.92 -11.32 -2.36
CA ARG A 127 -17.82 -10.08 -1.59
C ARG A 127 -16.57 -9.27 -1.97
N SER A 128 -15.41 -9.94 -2.07
CA SER A 128 -14.15 -9.27 -2.37
C SER A 128 -14.06 -8.80 -3.82
N LEU A 129 -14.61 -9.54 -4.77
CA LEU A 129 -14.72 -9.10 -6.17
C LEU A 129 -15.68 -7.91 -6.33
N LYS A 130 -16.78 -7.88 -5.56
CA LYS A 130 -17.68 -6.73 -5.47
C LYS A 130 -16.95 -5.53 -4.85
N GLY A 131 -16.28 -5.73 -3.71
CA GLY A 131 -15.49 -4.69 -3.04
C GLY A 131 -14.30 -4.18 -3.84
N ALA A 132 -13.87 -4.89 -4.88
CA ALA A 132 -12.85 -4.44 -5.83
C ALA A 132 -13.42 -3.94 -7.17
N ASN A 133 -14.73 -3.71 -7.25
CA ASN A 133 -15.46 -3.28 -8.45
C ASN A 133 -15.15 -4.14 -9.70
N LEU A 134 -14.92 -5.47 -9.50
CA LEU A 134 -14.57 -6.41 -10.56
C LEU A 134 -15.67 -7.45 -10.84
N TRP A 135 -16.58 -7.67 -9.89
CA TRP A 135 -17.59 -8.73 -9.94
C TRP A 135 -18.36 -8.79 -11.26
N ASN A 136 -18.92 -7.67 -11.70
CA ASN A 136 -19.76 -7.62 -12.89
C ASN A 136 -19.03 -7.99 -14.18
N GLU A 137 -17.71 -7.84 -14.21
CA GLU A 137 -16.87 -8.17 -15.35
C GLU A 137 -16.44 -9.64 -15.40
N VAL A 138 -16.46 -10.33 -14.23
CA VAL A 138 -15.86 -11.68 -14.12
C VAL A 138 -16.81 -12.76 -13.59
N LYS A 139 -18.00 -12.42 -13.09
CA LYS A 139 -18.93 -13.36 -12.44
C LYS A 139 -19.27 -14.61 -13.27
N ASP A 140 -19.31 -14.46 -14.61
CA ASP A 140 -19.62 -15.55 -15.52
C ASP A 140 -18.39 -16.37 -15.97
N ARG A 141 -17.20 -16.04 -15.43
CA ARG A 141 -15.91 -16.69 -15.80
C ARG A 141 -14.95 -16.85 -14.61
N LEU A 142 -15.49 -17.05 -13.40
CA LEU A 142 -14.72 -17.18 -12.16
C LEU A 142 -13.70 -18.32 -12.16
N ASP A 143 -13.96 -19.38 -12.95
CA ASP A 143 -13.09 -20.54 -13.09
C ASP A 143 -12.02 -20.38 -14.19
N LYS A 144 -12.01 -19.27 -14.92
CA LYS A 144 -10.97 -18.96 -15.90
C LYS A 144 -9.70 -18.46 -15.23
N PRO A 145 -8.51 -18.68 -15.83
CA PRO A 145 -7.25 -18.22 -15.28
C PRO A 145 -7.19 -16.69 -15.09
N GLY A 146 -6.67 -16.25 -13.95
CA GLY A 146 -6.51 -14.81 -13.64
C GLY A 146 -5.53 -14.08 -14.56
N GLY A 147 -4.56 -14.81 -15.16
CA GLY A 147 -3.61 -14.23 -16.10
C GLY A 147 -4.23 -13.76 -17.43
N GLY A 148 -5.45 -14.21 -17.77
CA GLY A 148 -6.18 -13.79 -18.99
C GLY A 148 -6.93 -12.46 -18.85
N LEU A 149 -6.87 -11.80 -17.71
CA LEU A 149 -7.49 -10.49 -17.47
C LEU A 149 -6.63 -9.34 -18.03
N SER A 150 -7.27 -8.20 -18.34
CA SER A 150 -6.53 -6.96 -18.66
C SER A 150 -5.73 -6.46 -17.48
N GLY A 151 -4.72 -5.59 -17.69
CA GLY A 151 -3.88 -5.06 -16.61
C GLY A 151 -4.69 -4.42 -15.47
N GLY A 152 -5.69 -3.59 -15.79
CA GLY A 152 -6.56 -2.99 -14.78
C GLY A 152 -7.44 -4.01 -14.05
N GLN A 153 -7.93 -5.04 -14.75
CA GLN A 153 -8.66 -6.14 -14.12
C GLN A 153 -7.75 -6.98 -13.22
N GLN A 154 -6.50 -7.25 -13.64
CA GLN A 154 -5.52 -7.96 -12.82
C GLN A 154 -5.19 -7.17 -11.56
N GLN A 155 -5.05 -5.85 -11.64
CA GLN A 155 -4.81 -5.00 -10.48
C GLN A 155 -5.98 -5.06 -9.49
N ARG A 156 -7.21 -4.92 -9.99
CA ARG A 156 -8.41 -5.07 -9.15
C ARG A 156 -8.56 -6.49 -8.58
N LEU A 157 -8.12 -7.52 -9.30
CA LEU A 157 -8.05 -8.89 -8.77
C LEU A 157 -7.03 -9.00 -7.63
N CYS A 158 -5.88 -8.34 -7.72
CA CYS A 158 -4.89 -8.28 -6.64
C CYS A 158 -5.44 -7.51 -5.42
N ILE A 159 -6.21 -6.44 -5.63
CA ILE A 159 -6.92 -5.74 -4.55
C ILE A 159 -7.97 -6.66 -3.92
N ALA A 160 -8.80 -7.34 -4.72
CA ALA A 160 -9.79 -8.30 -4.22
C ALA A 160 -9.13 -9.39 -3.35
N ARG A 161 -7.97 -9.92 -3.78
CA ARG A 161 -7.18 -10.89 -3.02
C ARG A 161 -6.68 -10.29 -1.69
N ALA A 162 -6.22 -9.04 -1.70
CA ALA A 162 -5.71 -8.38 -0.50
C ALA A 162 -6.82 -8.13 0.54
N ILE A 163 -8.01 -7.69 0.11
CA ILE A 163 -9.14 -7.41 1.02
C ILE A 163 -9.89 -8.67 1.46
N ALA A 164 -9.72 -9.80 0.77
CA ALA A 164 -10.41 -11.07 1.09
C ALA A 164 -10.08 -11.57 2.50
N VAL A 165 -8.85 -11.35 2.96
CA VAL A 165 -8.40 -11.73 4.30
C VAL A 165 -8.79 -10.71 5.38
N GLN A 166 -9.49 -9.64 5.01
CA GLN A 166 -9.95 -8.57 5.89
C GLN A 166 -8.80 -7.95 6.72
N PRO A 167 -7.77 -7.37 6.08
CA PRO A 167 -6.70 -6.72 6.79
C PRO A 167 -7.21 -5.48 7.53
N ASP A 168 -6.45 -5.00 8.52
CA ASP A 168 -6.74 -3.72 9.20
C ASP A 168 -6.15 -2.53 8.41
N VAL A 169 -5.07 -2.77 7.69
CA VAL A 169 -4.34 -1.78 6.87
C VAL A 169 -4.07 -2.35 5.48
N LEU A 170 -4.19 -1.51 4.46
CA LEU A 170 -3.88 -1.84 3.07
C LEU A 170 -2.79 -0.91 2.53
N LEU A 171 -1.65 -1.49 2.17
CA LEU A 171 -0.53 -0.79 1.55
C LEU A 171 -0.62 -0.91 0.03
N MET A 172 -0.40 0.18 -0.69
CA MET A 172 -0.44 0.23 -2.15
C MET A 172 0.83 0.89 -2.70
N ASP A 173 1.67 0.10 -3.35
CA ASP A 173 2.92 0.59 -3.97
C ASP A 173 2.64 0.94 -5.43
N GLU A 174 2.46 2.23 -5.75
CA GLU A 174 2.19 2.75 -7.10
C GLU A 174 1.09 1.98 -7.88
N PRO A 175 -0.11 1.78 -7.33
CA PRO A 175 -1.10 0.82 -7.86
C PRO A 175 -1.61 1.14 -9.26
N CYS A 176 -1.36 2.35 -9.78
CA CYS A 176 -1.85 2.81 -11.08
C CYS A 176 -0.74 3.05 -12.12
N SER A 177 0.54 2.90 -11.76
CA SER A 177 1.68 3.29 -12.62
C SER A 177 1.75 2.57 -13.98
N ALA A 178 1.20 1.35 -14.07
CA ALA A 178 1.18 0.54 -15.30
C ALA A 178 -0.18 0.55 -16.01
N LEU A 179 -1.10 1.43 -15.62
CA LEU A 179 -2.48 1.44 -16.09
C LEU A 179 -2.79 2.66 -16.97
N GLY A 180 -3.70 2.46 -17.93
CA GLY A 180 -4.23 3.58 -18.70
C GLY A 180 -5.23 4.44 -17.90
N PRO A 181 -5.58 5.63 -18.41
CA PRO A 181 -6.38 6.62 -17.67
C PRO A 181 -7.70 6.09 -17.10
N ILE A 182 -8.46 5.34 -17.87
CA ILE A 182 -9.76 4.78 -17.44
C ILE A 182 -9.58 3.81 -16.26
N SER A 183 -8.58 2.92 -16.34
CA SER A 183 -8.29 1.98 -15.25
C SER A 183 -7.74 2.70 -14.01
N THR A 184 -6.99 3.78 -14.20
CA THR A 184 -6.49 4.62 -13.10
C THR A 184 -7.64 5.25 -12.33
N LEU A 185 -8.60 5.89 -13.01
CA LEU A 185 -9.79 6.47 -12.37
C LEU A 185 -10.59 5.41 -11.62
N ALA A 186 -10.80 4.24 -12.21
CA ALA A 186 -11.50 3.15 -11.52
C ALA A 186 -10.80 2.67 -10.24
N ILE A 187 -9.47 2.71 -10.18
CA ILE A 187 -8.71 2.38 -8.95
C ILE A 187 -8.79 3.54 -7.94
N GLU A 188 -8.79 4.79 -8.38
CA GLU A 188 -8.92 5.96 -7.50
C GLU A 188 -10.29 5.99 -6.82
N ASP A 189 -11.37 5.74 -7.58
CA ASP A 189 -12.72 5.60 -7.04
C ASP A 189 -12.78 4.46 -6.02
N LEU A 190 -12.18 3.32 -6.37
CA LEU A 190 -12.10 2.16 -5.48
C LEU A 190 -11.33 2.47 -4.18
N ILE A 191 -10.22 3.20 -4.21
CA ILE A 191 -9.49 3.63 -3.01
C ILE A 191 -10.39 4.47 -2.11
N SER A 192 -11.17 5.38 -2.70
CA SER A 192 -12.12 6.25 -1.98
C SER A 192 -13.25 5.48 -1.30
N GLU A 193 -13.68 4.35 -1.88
CA GLU A 193 -14.64 3.44 -1.27
C GLU A 193 -13.99 2.61 -0.14
N LEU A 194 -12.82 2.04 -0.39
CA LEU A 194 -12.12 1.16 0.54
C LEU A 194 -11.69 1.86 1.83
N LYS A 195 -11.44 3.17 1.83
CA LYS A 195 -11.06 3.90 3.05
C LYS A 195 -12.14 3.90 4.13
N GLN A 196 -13.40 3.59 3.81
CA GLN A 196 -14.47 3.47 4.80
C GLN A 196 -14.23 2.29 5.75
N ASP A 197 -13.56 1.24 5.27
CA ASP A 197 -13.34 0.00 5.99
C ASP A 197 -11.87 -0.21 6.39
N PHE A 198 -10.92 0.38 5.66
CA PHE A 198 -9.49 0.14 5.80
C PHE A 198 -8.70 1.43 6.08
N THR A 199 -7.59 1.31 6.78
CA THR A 199 -6.53 2.31 6.77
C THR A 199 -5.66 2.07 5.54
N ILE A 200 -5.41 3.10 4.72
CA ILE A 200 -4.70 2.94 3.45
C ILE A 200 -3.44 3.80 3.44
N VAL A 201 -2.31 3.22 3.04
CA VAL A 201 -1.09 3.96 2.71
C VAL A 201 -0.76 3.70 1.24
N ILE A 202 -0.67 4.76 0.45
CA ILE A 202 -0.35 4.68 -0.98
C ILE A 202 0.96 5.39 -1.28
N VAL A 203 1.85 4.73 -2.00
CA VAL A 203 2.98 5.39 -2.68
C VAL A 203 2.56 5.76 -4.08
N THR A 204 2.79 6.99 -4.48
CA THR A 204 2.59 7.43 -5.87
C THR A 204 3.57 8.53 -6.26
N HIS A 205 3.97 8.55 -7.52
CA HIS A 205 4.70 9.65 -8.14
C HIS A 205 3.77 10.61 -8.90
N ASN A 206 2.48 10.27 -8.98
CA ASN A 206 1.46 11.12 -9.61
C ASN A 206 0.81 12.02 -8.57
N MET A 207 1.17 13.32 -8.59
CA MET A 207 0.66 14.31 -7.65
C MET A 207 -0.84 14.52 -7.75
N GLN A 208 -1.40 14.44 -8.97
CA GLN A 208 -2.85 14.57 -9.16
C GLN A 208 -3.61 13.39 -8.52
N GLN A 209 -3.04 12.19 -8.59
CA GLN A 209 -3.60 11.02 -7.89
C GLN A 209 -3.55 11.24 -6.38
N ALA A 210 -2.39 11.62 -5.82
CA ALA A 210 -2.27 11.89 -4.39
C ALA A 210 -3.31 12.93 -3.93
N ALA A 211 -3.43 14.05 -4.66
CA ALA A 211 -4.39 15.11 -4.36
C ALA A 211 -5.86 14.66 -4.39
N ARG A 212 -6.21 13.68 -5.26
CA ARG A 212 -7.59 13.19 -5.38
C ARG A 212 -7.96 12.15 -4.33
N VAL A 213 -7.04 11.25 -3.98
CA VAL A 213 -7.39 10.06 -3.19
C VAL A 213 -7.01 10.15 -1.72
N SER A 214 -6.04 11.00 -1.34
CA SER A 214 -5.52 11.02 0.02
C SER A 214 -6.15 12.11 0.89
N ASP A 215 -6.26 11.79 2.18
CA ASP A 215 -6.66 12.72 3.23
C ASP A 215 -5.42 13.44 3.78
N GLN A 216 -4.29 12.72 3.87
CA GLN A 216 -3.01 13.21 4.35
C GLN A 216 -1.91 12.88 3.33
N THR A 217 -0.93 13.77 3.17
CA THR A 217 0.20 13.57 2.25
C THR A 217 1.53 13.76 2.97
N ALA A 218 2.42 12.79 2.84
CA ALA A 218 3.79 12.81 3.35
C ALA A 218 4.77 12.97 2.18
N PHE A 219 5.55 14.03 2.22
CA PHE A 219 6.60 14.30 1.24
C PHE A 219 7.95 13.80 1.72
N PHE A 220 8.55 12.90 0.93
CA PHE A 220 9.89 12.35 1.15
C PHE A 220 10.88 12.95 0.16
N ASN A 221 12.10 13.22 0.60
CA ASN A 221 13.18 13.71 -0.26
C ASN A 221 14.54 13.17 0.17
N LEU A 222 15.55 13.41 -0.66
CA LEU A 222 16.99 13.19 -0.41
C LEU A 222 17.67 14.54 -0.26
N GLU A 223 18.55 14.71 0.71
CA GLU A 223 19.42 15.90 0.78
C GLU A 223 20.41 15.95 -0.41
N ALA A 224 20.93 14.78 -0.79
CA ALA A 224 21.83 14.60 -1.93
C ALA A 224 21.86 13.13 -2.37
N THR A 225 22.30 12.87 -3.58
CA THR A 225 22.51 11.51 -4.08
C THR A 225 23.40 10.70 -3.14
N GLY A 226 22.95 9.51 -2.76
CA GLY A 226 23.65 8.61 -1.83
C GLY A 226 23.40 8.90 -0.35
N LYS A 227 22.66 9.93 -0.01
CA LYS A 227 22.18 10.15 1.37
C LYS A 227 20.89 9.39 1.61
N PRO A 228 20.57 9.05 2.88
CA PRO A 228 19.30 8.41 3.20
C PRO A 228 18.13 9.33 2.89
N GLY A 229 17.01 8.72 2.47
CA GLY A 229 15.74 9.43 2.33
C GLY A 229 15.21 9.90 3.68
N GLN A 230 14.48 11.00 3.67
CA GLN A 230 13.91 11.63 4.86
C GLN A 230 12.46 12.04 4.61
N LEU A 231 11.67 12.02 5.67
CA LEU A 231 10.37 12.70 5.68
C LEU A 231 10.64 14.21 5.85
N VAL A 232 10.23 14.99 4.84
CA VAL A 232 10.41 16.45 4.85
C VAL A 232 9.21 17.13 5.46
N GLU A 233 8.00 16.69 5.08
CA GLU A 233 6.75 17.30 5.54
C GLU A 233 5.62 16.28 5.48
N ILE A 234 4.69 16.35 6.43
CA ILE A 234 3.43 15.61 6.42
C ILE A 234 2.34 16.52 6.98
N ASP A 235 1.23 16.61 6.25
CA ASP A 235 0.06 17.40 6.66
C ASP A 235 -1.18 16.93 5.87
N ASP A 236 -2.33 17.56 6.11
CA ASP A 236 -3.52 17.41 5.30
C ASP A 236 -3.19 17.64 3.83
N THR A 237 -3.74 16.80 2.96
CA THR A 237 -3.43 16.82 1.52
C THR A 237 -3.69 18.19 0.89
N GLU A 238 -4.81 18.81 1.23
CA GLU A 238 -5.13 20.17 0.74
C GLU A 238 -4.04 21.17 1.10
N LYS A 239 -3.53 21.15 2.34
CA LYS A 239 -2.47 22.04 2.79
C LYS A 239 -1.15 21.76 2.08
N ILE A 240 -0.76 20.49 1.93
CA ILE A 240 0.46 20.13 1.21
C ILE A 240 0.44 20.67 -0.22
N PHE A 241 -0.69 20.58 -0.93
CA PHE A 241 -0.78 20.99 -2.32
C PHE A 241 -1.08 22.48 -2.53
N SER A 242 -1.62 23.20 -1.54
CA SER A 242 -1.98 24.63 -1.67
C SER A 242 -1.01 25.56 -0.97
N ASN A 243 -0.52 25.20 0.21
CA ASN A 243 0.31 26.05 1.06
C ASN A 243 1.26 25.24 1.96
N PRO A 244 2.21 24.48 1.38
CA PRO A 244 3.18 23.71 2.13
C PRO A 244 4.08 24.63 2.98
N THR A 245 4.57 24.13 4.11
CA THR A 245 5.42 24.90 5.02
C THR A 245 6.89 24.79 4.66
N GLN A 246 7.27 23.71 3.96
CA GLN A 246 8.65 23.46 3.55
C GLN A 246 8.91 23.89 2.11
N LYS A 247 9.97 24.66 1.90
CA LYS A 247 10.37 25.10 0.56
C LYS A 247 10.62 23.95 -0.40
N ALA A 248 11.22 22.87 0.08
CA ALA A 248 11.47 21.65 -0.73
C ALA A 248 10.15 21.00 -1.19
N THR A 249 9.09 21.03 -0.38
CA THR A 249 7.76 20.54 -0.74
C THR A 249 7.14 21.43 -1.84
N GLU A 250 7.20 22.76 -1.67
CA GLU A 250 6.71 23.74 -2.66
C GLU A 250 7.39 23.56 -4.02
N ASP A 251 8.73 23.45 -4.01
CA ASP A 251 9.53 23.27 -5.23
C ASP A 251 9.18 21.95 -5.92
N TYR A 252 8.99 20.86 -5.16
CA TYR A 252 8.60 19.57 -5.71
C TYR A 252 7.21 19.61 -6.36
N ILE A 253 6.20 20.18 -5.69
CA ILE A 253 4.83 20.24 -6.18
C ILE A 253 4.71 21.17 -7.40
N SER A 254 5.46 22.28 -7.41
CA SER A 254 5.47 23.22 -8.53
C SER A 254 6.32 22.78 -9.73
N GLY A 255 6.99 21.60 -9.66
CA GLY A 255 7.86 21.11 -10.72
C GLY A 255 9.19 21.86 -10.85
N ARG A 256 9.60 22.62 -9.83
CA ARG A 256 10.85 23.41 -9.80
C ARG A 256 12.05 22.66 -9.22
N PHE A 257 11.97 21.34 -9.13
CA PHE A 257 13.07 20.50 -8.67
C PHE A 257 13.94 20.10 -9.87
N GLY A 258 15.22 20.36 -9.78
CA GLY A 258 16.24 20.03 -10.77
C GLY A 258 17.57 19.72 -10.07
#